data_54fcc2ac7f9dafc39f59144231f43c8d
#
_entry.id   54fcc2ac7f9dafc39f59144231f43c8d
#
_cell.length_a   1.000
_cell.length_b   1.000
_cell.length_c   1.000
_cell.angle_alpha   90.00
_cell.angle_beta   90.00
_cell.angle_gamma   90.00
#
_symmetry.space_group_name_H-M   'P 1'
#
loop_
_entity.id
_entity.type
_entity.pdbx_description
1 polymer ?
#
loop_
_entity_poly.entity_id
_entity_poly.type
_entity_poly.pdbx_seq_one_letter_code
_entity_poly.pdbx_strand_id
1 'polypeptide(L)'
;MNTSTRSWGASTLYQPRILVFALLIVCGIFAAMPAQAKDYDLVILNGRVMDPESGLDEVRNVGVKDGKIAAVTKKSIKGKESIDASGHVVAPGFVDGHFHNVLVPFGRKLGLRDGVTTQLELEAGVLPVGVWYDSMEGKTAPNYGATASMMAARESTLNPSFKSKHGASLYDLEDAKSSGATMNWSVKVATDAQIEQILSKLEEGVKQGALGVGNPIGYMVDGITQRETYGA
;
A
#
# COMPACT_ATOMS: atom_id res chain seq x y z
N MET A 1 3.05 66.65 -82.30
CA MET A 1 4.30 66.72 -81.55
C MET A 1 4.00 66.55 -80.07
N ASN A 2 4.24 65.36 -79.57
CA ASN A 2 4.00 65.15 -78.15
C ASN A 2 4.80 63.91 -77.70
N THR A 3 5.84 64.12 -77.00
CA THR A 3 6.69 63.07 -76.45
C THR A 3 6.34 62.81 -75.03
N SER A 4 5.79 61.60 -74.73
CA SER A 4 5.48 61.09 -73.40
C SER A 4 6.68 60.30 -72.88
N THR A 5 7.22 60.69 -71.81
CA THR A 5 8.25 59.96 -71.06
C THR A 5 7.53 59.05 -69.99
N ARG A 6 7.77 57.70 -70.06
CA ARG A 6 7.37 56.73 -69.09
C ARG A 6 8.45 56.55 -68.01
N SER A 7 8.11 56.76 -66.78
CA SER A 7 8.92 56.42 -65.59
C SER A 7 8.72 54.93 -65.25
N TRP A 8 9.81 54.21 -65.12
CA TRP A 8 9.82 52.81 -64.65
C TRP A 8 9.96 52.81 -63.12
N GLY A 9 8.93 52.28 -62.41
CA GLY A 9 9.01 52.04 -61.01
C GLY A 9 9.72 50.70 -60.72
N ALA A 10 10.74 50.72 -59.88
CA ALA A 10 11.48 49.56 -59.48
C ALA A 10 10.63 48.81 -58.42
N SER A 11 10.13 47.63 -58.75
CA SER A 11 9.50 46.69 -57.81
C SER A 11 10.57 45.92 -57.05
N THR A 12 10.73 46.20 -55.77
CA THR A 12 11.56 45.43 -54.82
C THR A 12 10.91 44.07 -54.56
N LEU A 13 11.44 43.06 -55.24
CA LEU A 13 11.09 41.67 -54.94
C LEU A 13 11.68 41.29 -53.57
N TYR A 14 10.85 41.25 -52.53
CA TYR A 14 11.18 40.74 -51.21
C TYR A 14 11.38 39.23 -51.31
N GLN A 15 12.59 38.75 -51.02
CA GLN A 15 12.94 37.36 -51.21
C GLN A 15 12.40 36.51 -50.04
N PRO A 16 11.44 35.61 -50.25
CA PRO A 16 10.86 34.79 -49.16
C PRO A 16 11.81 33.71 -48.57
N ARG A 17 13.00 33.57 -49.15
CA ARG A 17 13.99 32.56 -48.73
C ARG A 17 14.65 32.83 -47.38
N ILE A 18 14.81 34.09 -46.98
CA ILE A 18 15.42 34.44 -45.69
C ILE A 18 14.49 34.15 -44.52
N LEU A 19 13.17 34.33 -44.68
CA LEU A 19 12.17 34.04 -43.64
C LEU A 19 12.02 32.55 -43.36
N VAL A 20 12.14 31.68 -44.37
CA VAL A 20 12.05 30.23 -44.20
C VAL A 20 13.28 29.69 -43.44
N PHE A 21 14.49 30.22 -43.71
CA PHE A 21 15.70 29.83 -42.99
C PHE A 21 15.68 30.30 -41.52
N ALA A 22 15.17 31.50 -41.24
CA ALA A 22 15.02 31.99 -39.88
C ALA A 22 13.98 31.16 -39.07
N LEU A 23 12.87 30.76 -39.70
CA LEU A 23 11.84 29.92 -39.04
C LEU A 23 12.33 28.50 -38.73
N LEU A 24 13.15 27.91 -39.62
CA LEU A 24 13.76 26.59 -39.39
C LEU A 24 14.84 26.61 -38.31
N ILE A 25 15.58 27.68 -38.12
CA ILE A 25 16.54 27.84 -37.04
C ILE A 25 15.83 28.01 -35.69
N VAL A 26 14.72 28.74 -35.61
CA VAL A 26 13.93 28.92 -34.40
C VAL A 26 13.24 27.61 -33.99
N CYS A 27 12.69 26.84 -34.95
CA CYS A 27 12.16 25.49 -34.64
C CYS A 27 13.23 24.50 -34.21
N GLY A 28 14.46 24.59 -34.75
CA GLY A 28 15.58 23.74 -34.37
C GLY A 28 16.11 24.01 -32.96
N ILE A 29 15.99 25.24 -32.45
CA ILE A 29 16.42 25.62 -31.11
C ILE A 29 15.41 25.13 -30.05
N PHE A 30 14.11 25.06 -30.34
CA PHE A 30 13.11 24.50 -29.45
C PHE A 30 13.17 22.98 -29.34
N ALA A 31 13.74 22.26 -30.32
CA ALA A 31 13.85 20.79 -30.23
C ALA A 31 15.04 20.29 -29.38
N ALA A 32 15.89 21.17 -28.89
CA ALA A 32 17.11 20.83 -28.15
C ALA A 32 17.09 21.31 -26.68
N MET A 33 15.90 21.50 -26.09
CA MET A 33 15.88 21.61 -24.63
C MET A 33 16.33 20.27 -24.05
N PRO A 34 17.45 20.20 -23.31
CA PRO A 34 17.80 18.99 -22.60
C PRO A 34 16.64 18.66 -21.68
N ALA A 35 16.08 17.46 -21.81
CA ALA A 35 15.12 16.95 -20.84
C ALA A 35 15.80 17.10 -19.47
N GLN A 36 15.28 18.01 -18.65
CA GLN A 36 15.83 18.29 -17.34
C GLN A 36 15.86 16.97 -16.59
N ALA A 37 17.05 16.49 -16.28
CA ALA A 37 17.20 15.23 -15.57
C ALA A 37 16.39 15.35 -14.28
N LYS A 38 15.35 14.53 -14.13
CA LYS A 38 14.55 14.50 -12.89
C LYS A 38 15.50 14.08 -11.78
N ASP A 39 15.82 15.00 -10.86
CA ASP A 39 16.53 14.64 -9.66
C ASP A 39 15.60 13.82 -8.76
N TYR A 40 15.92 12.54 -8.62
CA TYR A 40 15.20 11.64 -7.73
C TYR A 40 15.71 11.81 -6.30
N ASP A 41 14.87 11.50 -5.32
CA ASP A 41 15.29 11.49 -3.93
C ASP A 41 16.15 10.26 -3.64
N LEU A 42 15.76 9.11 -4.23
CA LEU A 42 16.51 7.86 -4.19
C LEU A 42 16.53 7.22 -5.57
N VAL A 43 17.66 6.64 -5.94
CA VAL A 43 17.76 5.76 -7.11
C VAL A 43 18.29 4.39 -6.71
N ILE A 44 17.69 3.33 -7.25
CA ILE A 44 18.16 1.96 -7.13
C ILE A 44 18.68 1.56 -8.50
N LEU A 45 19.97 1.27 -8.60
CA LEU A 45 20.68 1.10 -9.86
C LEU A 45 21.02 -0.37 -10.12
N ASN A 46 20.99 -0.78 -11.39
CA ASN A 46 21.51 -2.05 -11.90
C ASN A 46 20.82 -3.31 -11.33
N GLY A 47 19.66 -3.19 -10.68
CA GLY A 47 18.95 -4.34 -10.11
C GLY A 47 18.11 -5.07 -11.14
N ARG A 48 17.95 -6.40 -10.97
CA ARG A 48 16.94 -7.17 -11.69
C ARG A 48 15.56 -6.80 -11.14
N VAL A 49 14.86 -5.93 -11.85
CA VAL A 49 13.50 -5.50 -11.47
C VAL A 49 12.52 -6.59 -11.88
N MET A 50 11.82 -7.15 -10.89
CA MET A 50 10.74 -8.10 -11.07
C MET A 50 9.43 -7.43 -10.67
N ASP A 51 8.57 -7.16 -11.65
CA ASP A 51 7.25 -6.56 -11.43
C ASP A 51 6.15 -7.51 -11.91
N PRO A 52 5.43 -8.15 -10.99
CA PRO A 52 4.37 -9.12 -11.34
C PRO A 52 3.21 -8.49 -12.11
N GLU A 53 2.92 -7.20 -11.88
CA GLU A 53 1.80 -6.53 -12.52
C GLU A 53 2.03 -6.33 -14.02
N SER A 54 3.21 -5.85 -14.39
CA SER A 54 3.57 -5.61 -15.79
C SER A 54 4.23 -6.81 -16.48
N GLY A 55 4.63 -7.84 -15.72
CA GLY A 55 5.42 -8.97 -16.21
C GLY A 55 6.88 -8.59 -16.50
N LEU A 56 7.36 -7.44 -16.03
CA LEU A 56 8.73 -7.02 -16.22
C LEU A 56 9.67 -7.90 -15.38
N ASP A 57 10.70 -8.45 -16.04
CA ASP A 57 11.79 -9.18 -15.40
C ASP A 57 13.10 -8.88 -16.15
N GLU A 58 13.70 -7.72 -15.87
CA GLU A 58 14.92 -7.26 -16.53
C GLU A 58 15.74 -6.35 -15.62
N VAL A 59 17.04 -6.19 -15.95
CA VAL A 59 17.89 -5.21 -15.26
C VAL A 59 17.43 -3.79 -15.62
N ARG A 60 17.10 -3.02 -14.59
CA ARG A 60 16.59 -1.65 -14.67
C ARG A 60 17.16 -0.79 -13.54
N ASN A 61 17.02 0.52 -13.74
CA ASN A 61 17.19 1.52 -12.70
C ASN A 61 15.81 2.02 -12.25
N VAL A 62 15.60 2.16 -10.95
CA VAL A 62 14.37 2.65 -10.34
C VAL A 62 14.64 4.01 -9.71
N GLY A 63 13.85 5.02 -10.10
CA GLY A 63 13.91 6.37 -9.52
C GLY A 63 12.70 6.63 -8.64
N VAL A 64 12.94 7.00 -7.39
CA VAL A 64 11.92 7.37 -6.41
C VAL A 64 11.93 8.88 -6.21
N LYS A 65 10.76 9.51 -6.24
CA LYS A 65 10.52 10.92 -6.03
C LYS A 65 9.30 11.12 -5.16
N ASP A 66 9.41 11.91 -4.12
CA ASP A 66 8.32 12.22 -3.19
C ASP A 66 7.59 10.95 -2.69
N GLY A 67 8.37 9.92 -2.31
CA GLY A 67 7.87 8.64 -1.81
C GLY A 67 7.20 7.73 -2.85
N LYS A 68 7.27 8.07 -4.16
CA LYS A 68 6.66 7.29 -5.25
C LYS A 68 7.69 6.83 -6.26
N ILE A 69 7.49 5.67 -6.86
CA ILE A 69 8.25 5.22 -8.03
C ILE A 69 7.89 6.14 -9.21
N ALA A 70 8.84 6.96 -9.61
CA ALA A 70 8.67 7.93 -10.70
C ALA A 70 9.30 7.47 -12.02
N ALA A 71 10.18 6.46 -11.98
CA ALA A 71 10.75 5.85 -13.16
C ALA A 71 11.20 4.41 -12.89
N VAL A 72 10.99 3.54 -13.91
CA VAL A 72 11.66 2.25 -14.08
C VAL A 72 12.25 2.27 -15.50
N THR A 73 13.59 2.26 -15.64
CA THR A 73 14.22 2.58 -16.92
C THR A 73 15.57 1.89 -17.13
N LYS A 74 15.95 1.69 -18.40
CA LYS A 74 17.32 1.29 -18.79
C LYS A 74 18.31 2.47 -18.82
N LYS A 75 17.79 3.71 -18.83
CA LYS A 75 18.64 4.91 -18.90
C LYS A 75 19.33 5.14 -17.56
N SER A 76 20.53 5.71 -17.61
CA SER A 76 21.20 6.21 -16.41
C SER A 76 20.37 7.33 -15.79
N ILE A 77 20.18 7.25 -14.48
CA ILE A 77 19.46 8.25 -13.67
C ILE A 77 20.31 8.63 -12.45
N LYS A 78 20.02 9.80 -11.88
CA LYS A 78 20.71 10.31 -10.69
C LYS A 78 19.71 10.73 -9.63
N GLY A 79 20.06 10.54 -8.38
CA GLY A 79 19.26 10.95 -7.20
C GLY A 79 20.16 11.51 -6.11
N LYS A 80 19.53 12.03 -5.07
CA LYS A 80 20.24 12.50 -3.86
C LYS A 80 20.93 11.34 -3.15
N GLU A 81 20.26 10.19 -3.11
CA GLU A 81 20.77 8.93 -2.58
C GLU A 81 20.78 7.88 -3.68
N SER A 82 21.71 6.92 -3.59
CA SER A 82 21.79 5.81 -4.55
C SER A 82 22.11 4.50 -3.85
N ILE A 83 21.44 3.43 -4.30
CA ILE A 83 21.69 2.05 -3.92
C ILE A 83 22.13 1.30 -5.17
N ASP A 84 23.31 0.67 -5.16
CA ASP A 84 23.70 -0.27 -6.20
C ASP A 84 23.10 -1.65 -5.89
N ALA A 85 22.18 -2.10 -6.72
CA ALA A 85 21.52 -3.38 -6.62
C ALA A 85 22.07 -4.40 -7.63
N SER A 86 23.31 -4.23 -8.09
CA SER A 86 23.97 -5.17 -8.99
C SER A 86 23.96 -6.58 -8.40
N GLY A 87 23.45 -7.56 -9.16
CA GLY A 87 23.31 -8.96 -8.72
C GLY A 87 22.15 -9.22 -7.75
N HIS A 88 21.34 -8.22 -7.44
CA HIS A 88 20.17 -8.35 -6.56
C HIS A 88 18.87 -8.18 -7.32
N VAL A 89 17.80 -8.70 -6.73
CA VAL A 89 16.42 -8.48 -7.19
C VAL A 89 15.87 -7.21 -6.55
N VAL A 90 15.18 -6.43 -7.34
CA VAL A 90 14.35 -5.29 -6.90
C VAL A 90 12.91 -5.63 -7.25
N ALA A 91 12.09 -5.82 -6.23
CA ALA A 91 10.68 -6.20 -6.38
C ALA A 91 9.80 -5.36 -5.45
N PRO A 92 8.47 -5.33 -5.68
CA PRO A 92 7.53 -4.82 -4.67
C PRO A 92 7.72 -5.53 -3.34
N GLY A 93 7.53 -4.82 -2.24
CA GLY A 93 7.55 -5.43 -0.91
C GLY A 93 6.43 -6.45 -0.75
N PHE A 94 6.68 -7.51 0.02
CA PHE A 94 5.70 -8.56 0.24
C PHE A 94 4.51 -8.05 1.05
N VAL A 95 3.34 -8.57 0.71
CA VAL A 95 2.11 -8.44 1.49
C VAL A 95 1.84 -9.79 2.16
N ASP A 96 1.85 -9.82 3.49
CA ASP A 96 1.53 -11.01 4.26
C ASP A 96 0.15 -10.84 4.91
N GLY A 97 -0.82 -11.65 4.47
CA GLY A 97 -2.20 -11.64 4.95
C GLY A 97 -2.43 -12.46 6.21
N HIS A 98 -1.43 -13.22 6.68
CA HIS A 98 -1.54 -14.05 7.88
C HIS A 98 -0.36 -13.78 8.81
N PHE A 99 -0.25 -12.53 9.28
CA PHE A 99 0.91 -12.06 10.02
C PHE A 99 0.57 -11.66 11.46
N HIS A 100 0.41 -12.62 12.36
CA HIS A 100 0.12 -12.36 13.78
C HIS A 100 1.15 -11.46 14.46
N ASN A 101 2.39 -11.49 13.98
CA ASN A 101 3.47 -10.67 14.51
C ASN A 101 3.29 -9.15 14.27
N VAL A 102 2.32 -8.74 13.45
CA VAL A 102 1.94 -7.31 13.34
C VAL A 102 1.47 -6.75 14.68
N LEU A 103 0.96 -7.61 15.56
CA LEU A 103 0.47 -7.25 16.89
C LEU A 103 1.59 -6.88 17.88
N VAL A 104 2.86 -7.22 17.58
CA VAL A 104 4.01 -6.95 18.47
C VAL A 104 5.10 -6.14 17.77
N PRO A 105 5.70 -5.12 18.45
CA PRO A 105 6.69 -4.24 17.84
C PRO A 105 7.93 -4.96 17.27
N PHE A 106 8.41 -5.98 17.96
CA PHE A 106 9.57 -6.76 17.51
C PHE A 106 9.25 -7.58 16.26
N GLY A 107 8.09 -8.22 16.22
CA GLY A 107 7.64 -9.00 15.07
C GLY A 107 7.52 -8.15 13.81
N ARG A 108 6.97 -6.93 13.93
CA ARG A 108 6.89 -5.97 12.81
C ARG A 108 8.25 -5.66 12.22
N LYS A 109 9.27 -5.45 13.06
CA LYS A 109 10.64 -5.18 12.61
C LYS A 109 11.28 -6.37 11.90
N LEU A 110 11.03 -7.57 12.38
CA LEU A 110 11.54 -8.80 11.75
C LEU A 110 10.90 -8.98 10.37
N GLY A 111 9.57 -8.90 10.27
CA GLY A 111 8.87 -9.00 8.98
C GLY A 111 9.37 -7.97 7.96
N LEU A 112 9.59 -6.72 8.40
CA LEU A 112 10.14 -5.69 7.52
C LEU A 112 11.56 -6.03 7.02
N ARG A 113 12.42 -6.61 7.87
CA ARG A 113 13.75 -7.08 7.46
C ARG A 113 13.70 -8.21 6.42
N ASP A 114 12.65 -9.04 6.47
CA ASP A 114 12.42 -10.11 5.51
C ASP A 114 11.69 -9.63 4.24
N GLY A 115 11.48 -8.31 4.10
CA GLY A 115 10.85 -7.70 2.93
C GLY A 115 9.33 -7.64 2.98
N VAL A 116 8.69 -7.97 4.11
CA VAL A 116 7.24 -7.84 4.31
C VAL A 116 6.91 -6.40 4.65
N THR A 117 6.56 -5.61 3.65
CA THR A 117 6.27 -4.18 3.80
C THR A 117 4.82 -3.89 4.12
N THR A 118 3.92 -4.87 3.95
CA THR A 118 2.51 -4.80 4.35
C THR A 118 2.17 -6.04 5.17
N GLN A 119 1.81 -5.82 6.43
CA GLN A 119 1.61 -6.86 7.44
C GLN A 119 0.16 -6.82 7.91
N LEU A 120 -0.59 -7.86 7.62
CA LEU A 120 -2.04 -7.91 7.87
C LEU A 120 -2.39 -9.04 8.84
N GLU A 121 -3.24 -8.72 9.82
CA GLU A 121 -3.85 -9.70 10.72
C GLU A 121 -5.26 -10.03 10.22
N LEU A 122 -5.36 -10.98 9.30
CA LEU A 122 -6.64 -11.30 8.67
C LEU A 122 -7.36 -12.52 9.27
N GLU A 123 -6.65 -13.38 10.02
CA GLU A 123 -7.26 -14.57 10.60
C GLU A 123 -7.87 -14.30 11.96
N ALA A 124 -7.06 -13.98 12.96
CA ALA A 124 -7.52 -13.75 14.31
C ALA A 124 -8.22 -12.40 14.47
N GLY A 125 -7.81 -11.41 13.71
CA GLY A 125 -8.35 -10.07 13.75
C GLY A 125 -8.08 -9.32 15.04
N VAL A 126 -8.69 -8.14 15.16
CA VAL A 126 -8.57 -7.25 16.32
C VAL A 126 -9.95 -6.75 16.75
N LEU A 127 -10.14 -6.45 18.05
CA LEU A 127 -11.38 -5.85 18.56
C LEU A 127 -11.12 -5.24 19.96
N PRO A 128 -11.48 -3.97 20.25
CA PRO A 128 -12.06 -2.99 19.32
C PRO A 128 -11.08 -2.53 18.25
N VAL A 129 -11.56 -2.42 17.02
CA VAL A 129 -10.70 -2.13 15.84
C VAL A 129 -10.09 -0.74 15.93
N GLY A 130 -10.89 0.29 16.25
CA GLY A 130 -10.41 1.66 16.38
C GLY A 130 -9.30 1.80 17.41
N VAL A 131 -9.46 1.17 18.58
CA VAL A 131 -8.45 1.18 19.65
C VAL A 131 -7.12 0.59 19.16
N TRP A 132 -7.17 -0.48 18.37
CA TRP A 132 -5.96 -1.07 17.81
C TRP A 132 -5.29 -0.13 16.78
N TYR A 133 -6.05 0.47 15.85
CA TYR A 133 -5.50 1.42 14.88
C TYR A 133 -4.87 2.63 15.57
N ASP A 134 -5.54 3.23 16.57
CA ASP A 134 -5.00 4.35 17.36
C ASP A 134 -3.68 3.97 18.07
N SER A 135 -3.58 2.71 18.51
CA SER A 135 -2.37 2.19 19.15
C SER A 135 -1.19 2.05 18.18
N MET A 136 -1.46 1.91 16.88
CA MET A 136 -0.49 1.66 15.80
C MET A 136 -0.04 2.93 15.09
N GLU A 137 -0.89 3.96 15.07
CA GLU A 137 -0.65 5.19 14.32
C GLU A 137 0.67 5.85 14.70
N GLY A 138 1.50 6.13 13.69
CA GLY A 138 2.82 6.74 13.86
C GLY A 138 3.88 5.88 14.57
N LYS A 139 3.58 4.61 14.90
CA LYS A 139 4.46 3.72 15.68
C LYS A 139 4.97 2.50 14.91
N THR A 140 4.68 2.44 13.62
CA THR A 140 5.08 1.31 12.76
C THR A 140 5.64 1.79 11.44
N ALA A 141 6.67 1.11 10.93
CA ALA A 141 7.25 1.41 9.62
C ALA A 141 6.56 0.67 8.47
N PRO A 142 6.18 -0.64 8.58
CA PRO A 142 5.39 -1.31 7.54
C PRO A 142 3.96 -0.79 7.51
N ASN A 143 3.30 -0.95 6.36
CA ASN A 143 1.86 -0.83 6.27
C ASN A 143 1.20 -1.93 7.11
N TYR A 144 0.02 -1.65 7.65
CA TYR A 144 -0.67 -2.60 8.52
C TYR A 144 -2.19 -2.54 8.32
N GLY A 145 -2.84 -3.62 8.69
CA GLY A 145 -4.29 -3.72 8.68
C GLY A 145 -4.74 -4.98 9.41
N ALA A 146 -6.02 -5.02 9.77
CA ALA A 146 -6.61 -6.17 10.44
C ALA A 146 -8.08 -6.33 10.08
N THR A 147 -8.61 -7.53 10.28
CA THR A 147 -10.04 -7.83 10.29
C THR A 147 -10.65 -7.59 11.68
N ALA A 148 -11.97 -7.46 11.75
CA ALA A 148 -12.69 -7.50 13.02
C ALA A 148 -12.71 -8.95 13.54
N SER A 149 -12.32 -9.14 14.79
CA SER A 149 -12.14 -10.47 15.40
C SER A 149 -13.45 -11.13 15.82
N MET A 150 -13.80 -12.24 15.18
CA MET A 150 -14.90 -13.11 15.62
C MET A 150 -14.63 -13.69 17.02
N MET A 151 -13.39 -14.11 17.31
CA MET A 151 -13.01 -14.65 18.62
C MET A 151 -13.30 -13.66 19.74
N ALA A 152 -12.82 -12.42 19.61
CA ALA A 152 -13.00 -11.40 20.64
C ALA A 152 -14.46 -10.91 20.73
N ALA A 153 -15.17 -10.84 19.62
CA ALA A 153 -16.60 -10.53 19.60
C ALA A 153 -17.39 -11.58 20.37
N ARG A 154 -17.09 -12.86 20.12
CA ARG A 154 -17.71 -13.97 20.86
C ARG A 154 -17.32 -13.97 22.33
N GLU A 155 -16.02 -13.92 22.65
CA GLU A 155 -15.56 -13.97 24.04
C GLU A 155 -16.15 -12.81 24.86
N SER A 156 -16.10 -11.60 24.35
CA SER A 156 -16.65 -10.41 25.04
C SER A 156 -18.18 -10.41 25.18
N THR A 157 -18.88 -11.28 24.45
CA THR A 157 -20.34 -11.47 24.55
C THR A 157 -20.68 -12.64 25.46
N LEU A 158 -19.94 -13.74 25.36
CA LEU A 158 -20.20 -14.98 26.10
C LEU A 158 -19.56 -15.00 27.49
N ASN A 159 -18.59 -14.11 27.73
CA ASN A 159 -17.88 -13.95 28.99
C ASN A 159 -17.82 -12.45 29.36
N PRO A 160 -18.79 -11.92 30.11
CA PRO A 160 -18.84 -10.49 30.49
C PRO A 160 -17.64 -10.00 31.30
N SER A 161 -16.86 -10.89 31.88
CA SER A 161 -15.62 -10.55 32.61
C SER A 161 -14.43 -10.32 31.68
N PHE A 162 -14.48 -10.82 30.47
CA PHE A 162 -13.42 -10.59 29.48
C PHE A 162 -13.43 -9.13 28.99
N LYS A 163 -12.26 -8.51 29.04
CA LYS A 163 -12.05 -7.16 28.51
C LYS A 163 -10.80 -7.17 27.63
N SER A 164 -10.97 -6.82 26.35
CA SER A 164 -9.82 -6.56 25.51
C SER A 164 -9.10 -5.29 25.97
N LYS A 165 -7.81 -5.37 26.20
CA LYS A 165 -6.99 -4.27 26.72
C LYS A 165 -6.36 -3.45 25.60
N HIS A 166 -5.99 -4.12 24.52
CA HIS A 166 -5.16 -3.55 23.45
C HIS A 166 -5.80 -3.64 22.07
N GLY A 167 -7.00 -4.19 21.97
CA GLY A 167 -7.62 -4.53 20.70
C GLY A 167 -6.95 -5.72 19.98
N ALA A 168 -5.83 -6.22 20.48
CA ALA A 168 -5.07 -7.33 19.91
C ALA A 168 -5.65 -8.66 20.35
N SER A 169 -6.75 -9.08 19.77
CA SER A 169 -7.63 -10.17 20.21
C SER A 169 -6.90 -11.46 20.59
N LEU A 170 -5.95 -11.90 19.76
CA LEU A 170 -5.20 -13.13 20.04
C LEU A 170 -4.42 -13.04 21.36
N TYR A 171 -3.69 -11.98 21.59
CA TYR A 171 -2.87 -11.80 22.79
C TYR A 171 -3.73 -11.52 24.04
N ASP A 172 -4.80 -10.74 23.89
CA ASP A 172 -5.72 -10.49 25.00
C ASP A 172 -6.41 -11.79 25.47
N LEU A 173 -6.73 -12.70 24.54
CA LEU A 173 -7.30 -14.02 24.85
C LEU A 173 -6.26 -14.95 25.48
N GLU A 174 -5.02 -14.97 24.99
CA GLU A 174 -3.95 -15.77 25.58
C GLU A 174 -3.57 -15.29 26.99
N ASP A 175 -3.52 -13.98 27.21
CA ASP A 175 -3.31 -13.39 28.54
C ASP A 175 -4.42 -13.81 29.50
N ALA A 176 -5.69 -13.73 29.11
CA ALA A 176 -6.82 -14.15 29.92
C ALA A 176 -6.75 -15.64 30.24
N LYS A 177 -6.42 -16.49 29.24
CA LYS A 177 -6.24 -17.94 29.45
C LYS A 177 -5.09 -18.24 30.40
N SER A 178 -3.94 -17.57 30.23
CA SER A 178 -2.79 -17.73 31.13
C SER A 178 -3.07 -17.32 32.55
N SER A 179 -4.02 -16.39 32.75
CA SER A 179 -4.52 -15.97 34.08
C SER A 179 -5.60 -16.89 34.64
N GLY A 180 -5.87 -18.03 34.00
CA GLY A 180 -6.84 -19.04 34.46
C GLY A 180 -8.28 -18.78 34.03
N ALA A 181 -8.55 -17.85 33.14
CA ALA A 181 -9.88 -17.61 32.60
C ALA A 181 -10.33 -18.76 31.68
N THR A 182 -11.59 -19.16 31.79
CA THR A 182 -12.19 -20.08 30.81
C THR A 182 -12.52 -19.35 29.53
N MET A 183 -12.02 -19.86 28.39
CA MET A 183 -12.33 -19.33 27.07
C MET A 183 -13.64 -19.92 26.57
N ASN A 184 -14.60 -19.05 26.29
CA ASN A 184 -15.94 -19.43 25.82
C ASN A 184 -16.06 -19.32 24.28
N TRP A 185 -15.23 -18.54 23.66
CA TRP A 185 -15.38 -18.21 22.22
C TRP A 185 -15.38 -19.43 21.29
N SER A 186 -14.63 -20.47 21.64
CA SER A 186 -14.48 -21.66 20.79
C SER A 186 -15.36 -22.85 21.21
N VAL A 187 -16.02 -22.81 22.39
CA VAL A 187 -16.72 -23.97 22.96
C VAL A 187 -18.17 -23.69 23.33
N LYS A 188 -18.56 -22.43 23.55
CA LYS A 188 -19.91 -22.12 24.04
C LYS A 188 -20.84 -21.77 22.88
N VAL A 189 -22.04 -22.41 22.89
CA VAL A 189 -23.10 -22.05 21.93
C VAL A 189 -23.74 -20.73 22.34
N ALA A 190 -23.83 -19.80 21.39
CA ALA A 190 -24.51 -18.53 21.59
C ALA A 190 -26.03 -18.66 21.40
N THR A 191 -26.81 -17.92 22.18
CA THR A 191 -28.24 -17.71 21.94
C THR A 191 -28.45 -16.75 20.77
N ASP A 192 -29.66 -16.69 20.21
CA ASP A 192 -29.96 -15.75 19.09
C ASP A 192 -29.67 -14.29 19.47
N ALA A 193 -30.03 -13.87 20.68
CA ALA A 193 -29.72 -12.53 21.17
C ALA A 193 -28.22 -12.27 21.34
N GLN A 194 -27.43 -13.29 21.66
CA GLN A 194 -25.97 -13.17 21.71
C GLN A 194 -25.36 -13.15 20.32
N ILE A 195 -25.91 -13.86 19.35
CA ILE A 195 -25.51 -13.80 17.95
C ILE A 195 -25.68 -12.36 17.42
N GLU A 196 -26.83 -11.74 17.64
CA GLU A 196 -27.06 -10.34 17.25
C GLU A 196 -26.05 -9.38 17.88
N GLN A 197 -25.67 -9.60 19.13
CA GLN A 197 -24.64 -8.80 19.79
C GLN A 197 -23.24 -9.02 19.19
N ILE A 198 -22.90 -10.26 18.81
CA ILE A 198 -21.64 -10.61 18.15
C ILE A 198 -21.57 -9.91 16.78
N LEU A 199 -22.63 -10.04 15.97
CA LEU A 199 -22.71 -9.42 14.65
C LEU A 199 -22.62 -7.89 14.74
N SER A 200 -23.31 -7.27 15.69
CA SER A 200 -23.23 -5.81 15.92
C SER A 200 -21.81 -5.35 16.25
N LYS A 201 -21.04 -6.11 17.02
CA LYS A 201 -19.63 -5.79 17.31
C LYS A 201 -18.74 -5.91 16.08
N LEU A 202 -18.97 -6.91 15.25
CA LEU A 202 -18.22 -7.09 14.01
C LEU A 202 -18.54 -5.97 13.01
N GLU A 203 -19.81 -5.64 12.86
CA GLU A 203 -20.27 -4.53 12.02
C GLU A 203 -19.64 -3.19 12.46
N GLU A 204 -19.60 -2.94 13.75
CA GLU A 204 -18.93 -1.77 14.31
C GLU A 204 -17.42 -1.79 14.00
N GLY A 205 -16.77 -2.94 14.11
CA GLY A 205 -15.36 -3.10 13.73
C GLY A 205 -15.11 -2.79 12.25
N VAL A 206 -16.00 -3.20 11.36
CA VAL A 206 -15.91 -2.87 9.91
C VAL A 206 -16.09 -1.36 9.71
N LYS A 207 -17.03 -0.72 10.41
CA LYS A 207 -17.21 0.75 10.37
C LYS A 207 -15.97 1.51 10.88
N GLN A 208 -15.22 0.91 11.81
CA GLN A 208 -13.96 1.43 12.34
C GLN A 208 -12.74 1.18 11.42
N GLY A 209 -12.94 0.58 10.25
CA GLY A 209 -11.89 0.39 9.24
C GLY A 209 -11.29 -1.01 9.16
N ALA A 210 -11.92 -2.02 9.76
CA ALA A 210 -11.49 -3.40 9.55
C ALA A 210 -11.61 -3.81 8.08
N LEU A 211 -10.67 -4.63 7.62
CA LEU A 211 -10.61 -5.13 6.24
C LEU A 211 -11.65 -6.22 5.95
N GLY A 212 -12.45 -6.60 6.94
CA GLY A 212 -13.45 -7.65 6.90
C GLY A 212 -13.60 -8.30 8.27
N VAL A 213 -14.07 -9.56 8.30
CA VAL A 213 -14.21 -10.36 9.54
C VAL A 213 -13.16 -11.46 9.54
N GLY A 214 -12.38 -11.54 10.61
CA GLY A 214 -11.43 -12.62 10.87
C GLY A 214 -12.06 -13.73 11.71
N ASN A 215 -11.96 -14.96 11.23
CA ASN A 215 -12.57 -16.09 11.90
C ASN A 215 -11.71 -17.37 11.78
N PRO A 216 -10.99 -17.76 12.83
CA PRO A 216 -10.17 -18.96 12.84
C PRO A 216 -11.04 -20.23 13.04
N ILE A 217 -11.79 -20.60 12.01
CA ILE A 217 -12.80 -21.67 12.03
C ILE A 217 -12.21 -23.00 12.51
N GLY A 218 -10.96 -23.30 12.18
CA GLY A 218 -10.29 -24.56 12.54
C GLY A 218 -10.07 -24.75 14.05
N TYR A 219 -10.19 -23.71 14.84
CA TYR A 219 -10.03 -23.77 16.29
C TYR A 219 -11.35 -23.87 17.08
N MET A 220 -12.45 -23.92 16.36
CA MET A 220 -13.78 -24.01 16.98
C MET A 220 -14.26 -25.45 17.04
N VAL A 221 -14.88 -25.83 18.16
CA VAL A 221 -15.46 -27.16 18.31
C VAL A 221 -16.65 -27.34 17.36
N ASP A 222 -16.75 -28.52 16.77
CA ASP A 222 -17.74 -28.86 15.74
C ASP A 222 -19.16 -28.36 16.03
N GLY A 223 -19.74 -27.71 15.04
CA GLY A 223 -21.14 -27.30 15.02
C GLY A 223 -21.51 -26.10 15.90
N ILE A 224 -20.58 -25.55 16.68
CA ILE A 224 -20.90 -24.49 17.64
C ILE A 224 -21.03 -23.11 17.00
N THR A 225 -20.28 -22.84 15.93
CA THR A 225 -20.14 -21.48 15.39
C THR A 225 -20.59 -21.31 13.96
N GLN A 226 -21.09 -22.37 13.34
CA GLN A 226 -21.57 -22.29 11.95
C GLN A 226 -22.70 -21.27 11.77
N ARG A 227 -23.49 -21.01 12.82
CA ARG A 227 -24.61 -20.07 12.75
C ARG A 227 -24.16 -18.64 12.58
N GLU A 228 -23.11 -18.19 13.28
CA GLU A 228 -22.58 -16.84 13.18
C GLU A 228 -21.76 -16.65 11.88
N THR A 229 -21.06 -17.70 11.46
CA THR A 229 -20.25 -17.66 10.24
C THR A 229 -21.07 -17.39 8.98
N TYR A 230 -22.32 -17.89 8.94
CA TYR A 230 -23.23 -17.64 7.81
C TYR A 230 -24.03 -16.32 7.94
N GLY A 231 -23.97 -15.65 9.09
CA GLY A 231 -24.63 -14.36 9.33
C GLY A 231 -23.71 -13.15 9.23
N ALA A 232 -22.42 -13.36 9.19
CA ALA A 232 -21.40 -12.31 9.10
C ALA A 232 -20.93 -12.11 7.66
#